data_70f8d45ac810f90a0fb617356faaadf2
#
_entry.id   70f8d45ac810f90a0fb617356faaadf2
#
_cell.length_a   1.000
_cell.length_b   1.000
_cell.length_c   1.000
_cell.angle_alpha   90.00
_cell.angle_beta   90.00
_cell.angle_gamma   90.00
#
_symmetry.space_group_name_H-M   'P 1'
#
loop_
_entity.id
_entity.type
_entity.pdbx_description
1 polymer ?
#
loop_
_entity_poly.entity_id
_entity_poly.type
_entity_poly.pdbx_seq_one_letter_code
_entity_poly.pdbx_strand_id
1 'polypeptide(L)'
;MEYIHNTEQFQFHNTVVALGKFDGMHKGHQLIFDELIQYKQLGYQAAVFSFDRPPLNMLKHKHMRVIYTTNEKIKLLARRGIDIYIEHPFTDEFSHLSPEDFVIKVLLEKTGMKVLVVGDDRGFGYKRQGNVELLERMSKEYDFKLIVIPKLELEGEIVSSTRIRHLLSEGKVEEANRLMEDPFMICGSVVHGNHMGAEVLQMPTANQIPLEDKLLPPNGVYVSRIHYKDETYYGISNVGVKPTIEGKKHMGVETYILDFHKNIYHKEIEVELLCFKRPEMKFDSLESLSQQMHEDAEFARRYAKEHYGYEA
;
A
#
# COMPACT_ATOMS: atom_id res chain seq x y z
N MET A 1 4.31 -13.44 -10.02
CA MET A 1 5.29 -12.37 -9.79
C MET A 1 6.44 -12.89 -8.96
N GLU A 2 7.67 -12.73 -9.43
CA GLU A 2 8.89 -13.03 -8.67
C GLU A 2 9.24 -11.84 -7.76
N TYR A 3 9.54 -12.13 -6.47
CA TYR A 3 9.91 -11.11 -5.50
C TYR A 3 11.35 -11.31 -5.05
N ILE A 4 12.20 -10.32 -5.34
CA ILE A 4 13.63 -10.30 -5.03
C ILE A 4 13.85 -9.36 -3.84
N HIS A 5 14.39 -9.87 -2.74
CA HIS A 5 14.68 -9.09 -1.54
C HIS A 5 15.89 -9.64 -0.78
N ASN A 6 16.49 -8.80 0.05
CA ASN A 6 17.65 -9.16 0.88
C ASN A 6 18.82 -9.77 0.10
N THR A 7 18.92 -9.50 -1.20
CA THR A 7 19.98 -9.97 -2.07
C THR A 7 20.33 -8.95 -3.14
N GLU A 8 21.59 -8.90 -3.51
CA GLU A 8 22.10 -8.20 -4.68
C GLU A 8 22.35 -9.15 -5.87
N GLN A 9 22.12 -10.46 -5.65
CA GLN A 9 22.37 -11.49 -6.66
C GLN A 9 21.07 -11.82 -7.38
N PHE A 10 20.88 -11.22 -8.54
CA PHE A 10 19.81 -11.53 -9.48
C PHE A 10 20.26 -11.18 -10.90
N GLN A 11 19.67 -11.83 -11.87
CA GLN A 11 19.94 -11.61 -13.29
C GLN A 11 18.66 -11.83 -14.08
N PHE A 12 18.23 -10.78 -14.78
CA PHE A 12 17.09 -10.82 -15.68
C PHE A 12 17.51 -10.39 -17.09
N HIS A 13 16.62 -10.56 -18.05
CA HIS A 13 16.87 -10.22 -19.45
C HIS A 13 15.60 -9.63 -20.06
N ASN A 14 15.76 -8.69 -20.97
CA ASN A 14 14.67 -8.11 -21.76
C ASN A 14 13.55 -7.54 -20.87
N THR A 15 13.92 -6.67 -19.93
CA THR A 15 12.94 -6.07 -19.00
C THR A 15 12.54 -4.66 -19.40
N VAL A 16 11.31 -4.29 -19.06
CA VAL A 16 10.87 -2.91 -18.88
C VAL A 16 10.84 -2.63 -17.39
N VAL A 17 11.59 -1.62 -16.95
CA VAL A 17 11.80 -1.33 -15.53
C VAL A 17 11.16 -0.01 -15.13
N ALA A 18 10.35 -0.03 -14.08
CA ALA A 18 9.95 1.18 -13.36
C ALA A 18 10.80 1.36 -12.11
N LEU A 19 11.40 2.53 -11.96
CA LEU A 19 12.20 2.89 -10.79
C LEU A 19 11.36 3.75 -9.84
N GLY A 20 11.11 3.28 -8.62
CA GLY A 20 10.33 4.05 -7.67
C GLY A 20 10.11 3.41 -6.31
N LYS A 21 9.65 4.22 -5.33
CA LYS A 21 9.20 3.73 -4.03
C LYS A 21 7.80 3.15 -4.09
N PHE A 22 6.97 3.69 -4.96
CA PHE A 22 5.58 3.30 -5.18
C PHE A 22 4.77 3.18 -3.88
N ASP A 23 5.02 4.07 -2.93
CA ASP A 23 4.28 4.09 -1.69
C ASP A 23 2.93 4.79 -1.90
N GLY A 24 1.85 4.09 -1.51
CA GLY A 24 0.47 4.53 -1.76
C GLY A 24 -0.07 4.20 -3.15
N MET A 25 0.74 3.69 -4.09
CA MET A 25 0.32 3.25 -5.44
C MET A 25 -0.81 4.10 -6.05
N HIS A 26 -0.62 5.42 -6.01
CA HIS A 26 -1.61 6.39 -6.44
C HIS A 26 -1.77 6.44 -7.96
N LYS A 27 -2.80 7.10 -8.45
CA LYS A 27 -3.14 7.23 -9.88
C LYS A 27 -1.98 7.73 -10.75
N GLY A 28 -1.10 8.59 -10.21
CA GLY A 28 0.13 8.97 -10.92
C GLY A 28 1.14 7.80 -11.07
N HIS A 29 1.19 6.85 -10.13
CA HIS A 29 1.98 5.64 -10.29
C HIS A 29 1.33 4.66 -11.28
N GLN A 30 0.00 4.68 -11.39
CA GLN A 30 -0.72 3.83 -12.35
C GLN A 30 -0.27 4.10 -13.78
N LEU A 31 -0.06 5.36 -14.17
CA LEU A 31 0.45 5.71 -15.49
C LEU A 31 1.81 5.04 -15.79
N ILE A 32 2.67 4.89 -14.78
CA ILE A 32 3.95 4.17 -14.90
C ILE A 32 3.69 2.67 -15.10
N PHE A 33 2.78 2.08 -14.31
CA PHE A 33 2.47 0.65 -14.42
C PHE A 33 1.79 0.32 -15.75
N ASP A 34 0.95 1.19 -16.27
CA ASP A 34 0.30 1.01 -17.57
C ASP A 34 1.33 0.90 -18.70
N GLU A 35 2.40 1.72 -18.67
CA GLU A 35 3.53 1.59 -19.59
C GLU A 35 4.23 0.22 -19.44
N LEU A 36 4.47 -0.25 -18.21
CA LEU A 36 5.07 -1.58 -18.01
C LEU A 36 4.22 -2.67 -18.64
N ILE A 37 2.90 -2.62 -18.48
CA ILE A 37 1.97 -3.63 -19.02
C ILE A 37 1.89 -3.55 -20.54
N GLN A 38 1.95 -2.36 -21.14
CA GLN A 38 2.03 -2.22 -22.60
C GLN A 38 3.30 -2.91 -23.15
N TYR A 39 4.47 -2.68 -22.53
CA TYR A 39 5.70 -3.35 -22.95
C TYR A 39 5.69 -4.86 -22.66
N LYS A 40 5.05 -5.29 -21.60
CA LYS A 40 4.83 -6.73 -21.34
C LYS A 40 4.08 -7.41 -22.50
N GLN A 41 3.08 -6.76 -23.08
CA GLN A 41 2.35 -7.25 -24.25
C GLN A 41 3.25 -7.36 -25.50
N LEU A 42 4.35 -6.62 -25.54
CA LEU A 42 5.37 -6.69 -26.59
C LEU A 42 6.46 -7.72 -26.31
N GLY A 43 6.34 -8.51 -25.23
CA GLY A 43 7.27 -9.60 -24.89
C GLY A 43 8.39 -9.23 -23.92
N TYR A 44 8.32 -8.05 -23.26
CA TYR A 44 9.23 -7.68 -22.17
C TYR A 44 8.73 -8.24 -20.83
N GLN A 45 9.63 -8.45 -19.88
CA GLN A 45 9.25 -8.73 -18.50
C GLN A 45 9.01 -7.41 -17.77
N ALA A 46 7.83 -7.23 -17.17
CA ALA A 46 7.47 -6.03 -16.43
C ALA A 46 8.10 -6.06 -15.03
N ALA A 47 9.05 -5.17 -14.76
CA ALA A 47 9.80 -5.12 -13.51
C ALA A 47 9.60 -3.80 -12.76
N VAL A 48 9.42 -3.89 -11.45
CA VAL A 48 9.42 -2.75 -10.54
C VAL A 48 10.67 -2.82 -9.67
N PHE A 49 11.48 -1.77 -9.68
CA PHE A 49 12.68 -1.63 -8.86
C PHE A 49 12.45 -0.61 -7.75
N SER A 50 12.59 -1.04 -6.51
CA SER A 50 12.44 -0.24 -5.31
C SER A 50 13.56 -0.55 -4.30
N PHE A 51 13.52 0.08 -3.13
CA PHE A 51 14.49 -0.12 -2.06
C PHE A 51 13.78 -0.55 -0.76
N ASP A 52 14.43 -1.42 0.01
CA ASP A 52 13.94 -1.93 1.29
C ASP A 52 13.74 -0.81 2.33
N ARG A 53 14.61 0.21 2.30
CA ARG A 53 14.56 1.36 3.19
C ARG A 53 14.49 2.66 2.41
N PRO A 54 13.62 3.60 2.82
CA PRO A 54 13.67 4.94 2.24
C PRO A 54 15.04 5.57 2.52
N PRO A 55 15.77 6.08 1.51
CA PRO A 55 17.05 6.76 1.72
C PRO A 55 17.01 7.88 2.77
N LEU A 56 15.85 8.53 2.92
CA LEU A 56 15.61 9.58 3.91
C LEU A 56 15.61 9.06 5.37
N ASN A 57 15.26 7.80 5.60
CA ASN A 57 15.23 7.20 6.94
C ASN A 57 16.65 6.94 7.48
N MET A 58 17.60 6.60 6.60
CA MET A 58 19.00 6.46 6.98
C MET A 58 19.64 7.82 7.27
N LEU A 59 19.27 8.88 6.51
CA LEU A 59 19.89 10.20 6.63
C LEU A 59 19.33 11.05 7.78
N LYS A 60 18.11 10.78 8.28
CA LYS A 60 17.42 11.65 9.25
C LYS A 60 16.96 10.95 10.53
N HIS A 61 17.24 9.67 10.75
CA HIS A 61 16.73 8.88 11.89
C HIS A 61 15.21 9.02 12.13
N LYS A 62 14.43 9.42 11.14
CA LYS A 62 12.98 9.54 11.21
C LYS A 62 12.34 8.29 10.56
N HIS A 63 11.77 7.43 11.38
CA HIS A 63 10.91 6.34 10.92
C HIS A 63 9.61 6.94 10.33
N MET A 64 9.61 7.12 9.02
CA MET A 64 8.40 7.54 8.32
C MET A 64 7.54 6.30 8.07
N ARG A 65 6.33 6.28 8.62
CA ARG A 65 5.37 5.20 8.40
C ARG A 65 5.06 5.06 6.92
N VAL A 66 4.88 3.84 6.44
CA VAL A 66 4.54 3.54 5.03
C VAL A 66 3.04 3.50 4.82
N ILE A 67 2.56 3.96 3.67
CA ILE A 67 1.14 3.84 3.29
C ILE A 67 0.83 2.36 3.04
N TYR A 68 1.67 1.67 2.26
CA TYR A 68 1.58 0.24 2.03
C TYR A 68 2.83 -0.48 2.53
N THR A 69 2.61 -1.55 3.29
CA THR A 69 3.66 -2.48 3.69
C THR A 69 4.19 -3.26 2.48
N THR A 70 5.33 -3.91 2.62
CA THR A 70 5.89 -4.74 1.54
C THR A 70 4.92 -5.82 1.07
N ASN A 71 4.24 -6.51 2.00
CA ASN A 71 3.24 -7.54 1.64
C ASN A 71 2.06 -6.96 0.86
N GLU A 72 1.58 -5.79 1.24
CA GLU A 72 0.51 -5.08 0.52
C GLU A 72 0.95 -4.66 -0.88
N LYS A 73 2.18 -4.14 -1.02
CA LYS A 73 2.77 -3.80 -2.33
C LYS A 73 2.90 -5.02 -3.24
N ILE A 74 3.39 -6.15 -2.70
CA ILE A 74 3.49 -7.41 -3.43
C ILE A 74 2.14 -7.82 -4.01
N LYS A 75 1.08 -7.79 -3.21
CA LYS A 75 -0.28 -8.14 -3.66
C LYS A 75 -0.79 -7.20 -4.75
N LEU A 76 -0.64 -5.90 -4.56
CA LEU A 76 -1.09 -4.89 -5.51
C LEU A 76 -0.34 -4.98 -6.84
N LEU A 77 0.98 -5.15 -6.82
CA LEU A 77 1.80 -5.32 -8.02
C LEU A 77 1.46 -6.63 -8.75
N ALA A 78 1.25 -7.72 -8.01
CA ALA A 78 0.84 -8.99 -8.61
C ALA A 78 -0.53 -8.89 -9.30
N ARG A 79 -1.51 -8.23 -8.69
CA ARG A 79 -2.84 -7.97 -9.29
C ARG A 79 -2.73 -7.16 -10.59
N ARG A 80 -1.78 -6.25 -10.68
CA ARG A 80 -1.51 -5.45 -11.89
C ARG A 80 -0.76 -6.22 -12.98
N GLY A 81 -0.37 -7.47 -12.72
CA GLY A 81 0.31 -8.29 -13.69
C GLY A 81 1.80 -7.99 -13.83
N ILE A 82 2.43 -7.34 -12.85
CA ILE A 82 3.89 -7.17 -12.80
C ILE A 82 4.55 -8.53 -12.64
N ASP A 83 5.66 -8.76 -13.36
CA ASP A 83 6.36 -10.04 -13.36
C ASP A 83 7.43 -10.12 -12.29
N ILE A 84 8.12 -9.00 -12.03
CA ILE A 84 9.27 -8.93 -11.14
C ILE A 84 9.13 -7.72 -10.22
N TYR A 85 9.25 -7.95 -8.90
CA TYR A 85 9.40 -6.88 -7.91
C TYR A 85 10.74 -7.02 -7.21
N ILE A 86 11.62 -6.04 -7.39
CA ILE A 86 12.94 -5.99 -6.75
C ILE A 86 12.89 -4.95 -5.64
N GLU A 87 13.05 -5.40 -4.41
CA GLU A 87 13.24 -4.56 -3.24
C GLU A 87 14.71 -4.64 -2.81
N HIS A 88 15.53 -3.83 -3.49
CA HIS A 88 16.99 -3.87 -3.36
C HIS A 88 17.42 -3.37 -1.98
N PRO A 89 18.35 -4.06 -1.29
CA PRO A 89 18.89 -3.56 -0.03
C PRO A 89 19.62 -2.22 -0.24
N PHE A 90 19.23 -1.21 0.56
CA PHE A 90 19.86 0.10 0.53
C PHE A 90 21.01 0.13 1.54
N THR A 91 22.15 -0.46 1.13
CA THR A 91 23.38 -0.52 1.95
C THR A 91 24.15 0.81 1.90
N ASP A 92 25.13 0.97 2.81
CA ASP A 92 26.01 2.15 2.79
C ASP A 92 26.82 2.21 1.50
N GLU A 93 27.37 1.08 1.04
CA GLU A 93 28.08 0.96 -0.23
C GLU A 93 27.20 1.37 -1.42
N PHE A 94 25.98 0.83 -1.48
CA PHE A 94 25.01 1.17 -2.52
C PHE A 94 24.64 2.66 -2.51
N SER A 95 24.54 3.27 -1.32
CA SER A 95 24.20 4.69 -1.16
C SER A 95 25.21 5.65 -1.79
N HIS A 96 26.48 5.18 -1.95
CA HIS A 96 27.57 5.93 -2.56
C HIS A 96 27.77 5.65 -4.06
N LEU A 97 26.93 4.79 -4.65
CA LEU A 97 27.00 4.46 -6.06
C LEU A 97 26.65 5.71 -6.92
N SER A 98 27.49 6.00 -7.89
CA SER A 98 27.23 7.11 -8.83
C SER A 98 25.92 6.84 -9.60
N PRO A 99 25.21 7.87 -10.07
CA PRO A 99 24.03 7.67 -10.90
C PRO A 99 24.32 6.84 -12.15
N GLU A 100 25.47 7.06 -12.78
CA GLU A 100 25.91 6.33 -13.97
C GLU A 100 26.16 4.85 -13.64
N ASP A 101 26.91 4.56 -12.58
CA ASP A 101 27.16 3.19 -12.14
C ASP A 101 25.86 2.44 -11.77
N PHE A 102 24.91 3.13 -11.15
CA PHE A 102 23.61 2.55 -10.86
C PHE A 102 22.87 2.13 -12.14
N VAL A 103 22.85 2.99 -13.15
CA VAL A 103 22.22 2.65 -14.45
C VAL A 103 22.94 1.49 -15.12
N ILE A 104 24.28 1.53 -15.18
CA ILE A 104 25.06 0.49 -15.87
C ILE A 104 25.02 -0.84 -15.11
N LYS A 105 25.52 -0.84 -13.87
CA LYS A 105 25.79 -2.06 -13.11
C LYS A 105 24.51 -2.73 -12.59
N VAL A 106 23.47 -1.92 -12.34
CA VAL A 106 22.24 -2.46 -11.74
C VAL A 106 21.12 -2.55 -12.77
N LEU A 107 20.75 -1.46 -13.42
CA LEU A 107 19.61 -1.47 -14.33
C LEU A 107 19.93 -2.18 -15.65
N LEU A 108 21.08 -1.93 -16.26
CA LEU A 108 21.43 -2.60 -17.54
C LEU A 108 21.94 -4.02 -17.29
N GLU A 109 22.95 -4.20 -16.44
CA GLU A 109 23.62 -5.50 -16.29
C GLU A 109 22.77 -6.50 -15.50
N LYS A 110 22.22 -6.14 -14.31
CA LYS A 110 21.49 -7.09 -13.45
C LYS A 110 20.04 -7.27 -13.86
N THR A 111 19.33 -6.19 -14.24
CA THR A 111 17.93 -6.36 -14.68
C THR A 111 17.77 -6.64 -16.16
N GLY A 112 18.82 -6.47 -16.98
CA GLY A 112 18.72 -6.61 -18.43
C GLY A 112 17.74 -5.61 -19.07
N MET A 113 17.69 -4.40 -18.50
CA MET A 113 16.76 -3.35 -18.89
C MET A 113 16.92 -2.92 -20.36
N LYS A 114 15.81 -2.88 -21.07
CA LYS A 114 15.70 -2.31 -22.41
C LYS A 114 14.84 -1.06 -22.46
N VAL A 115 13.94 -0.91 -21.50
CA VAL A 115 13.06 0.26 -21.36
C VAL A 115 13.05 0.68 -19.91
N LEU A 116 13.28 1.97 -19.66
CA LEU A 116 13.20 2.58 -18.34
C LEU A 116 12.01 3.54 -18.28
N VAL A 117 11.14 3.36 -17.29
CA VAL A 117 9.99 4.23 -17.04
C VAL A 117 10.18 4.94 -15.70
N VAL A 118 10.17 6.27 -15.71
CA VAL A 118 10.36 7.10 -14.51
C VAL A 118 9.39 8.26 -14.46
N GLY A 119 9.12 8.79 -13.26
CA GLY A 119 8.45 10.08 -13.12
C GLY A 119 9.42 11.25 -13.39
N ASP A 120 8.88 12.39 -13.80
CA ASP A 120 9.63 13.59 -14.20
C ASP A 120 10.44 14.27 -13.06
N ASP A 121 10.12 14.00 -11.79
CA ASP A 121 10.78 14.59 -10.62
C ASP A 121 11.78 13.65 -9.93
N ARG A 122 12.14 12.54 -10.57
CA ARG A 122 12.94 11.50 -9.94
C ARG A 122 14.41 11.85 -9.90
N GLY A 123 14.94 12.11 -8.68
CA GLY A 123 16.38 12.10 -8.42
C GLY A 123 16.83 10.74 -7.93
N PHE A 124 17.94 10.19 -8.46
CA PHE A 124 18.49 8.88 -8.11
C PHE A 124 20.02 8.93 -7.96
N GLY A 125 20.63 7.81 -7.52
CA GLY A 125 22.06 7.73 -7.27
C GLY A 125 22.55 8.56 -6.09
N TYR A 126 23.87 8.64 -5.92
CA TYR A 126 24.50 9.35 -4.81
C TYR A 126 24.01 10.80 -4.70
N LYS A 127 23.56 11.20 -3.51
CA LYS A 127 23.01 12.54 -3.21
C LYS A 127 21.94 13.03 -4.19
N ARG A 128 21.24 12.10 -4.87
CA ARG A 128 20.22 12.40 -5.90
C ARG A 128 20.76 13.22 -7.08
N GLN A 129 22.01 13.02 -7.46
CA GLN A 129 22.65 13.72 -8.57
C GLN A 129 22.16 13.25 -9.94
N GLY A 130 21.58 12.03 -10.02
CA GLY A 130 20.93 11.55 -11.24
C GLY A 130 19.57 12.25 -11.44
N ASN A 131 19.30 12.66 -12.65
CA ASN A 131 18.09 13.35 -13.09
C ASN A 131 17.66 12.84 -14.49
N VAL A 132 16.58 13.40 -15.03
CA VAL A 132 16.04 13.00 -16.34
C VAL A 132 17.05 13.31 -17.46
N GLU A 133 17.74 14.45 -17.44
CA GLU A 133 18.72 14.84 -18.45
C GLU A 133 19.90 13.85 -18.52
N LEU A 134 20.34 13.33 -17.37
CA LEU A 134 21.35 12.28 -17.33
C LEU A 134 20.83 10.99 -17.98
N LEU A 135 19.58 10.60 -17.66
CA LEU A 135 18.96 9.40 -18.24
C LEU A 135 18.76 9.54 -19.76
N GLU A 136 18.40 10.71 -20.26
CA GLU A 136 18.30 11.00 -21.69
C GLU A 136 19.64 10.86 -22.42
N ARG A 137 20.73 11.33 -21.81
CA ARG A 137 22.08 11.15 -22.35
C ARG A 137 22.45 9.66 -22.36
N MET A 138 22.29 8.97 -21.24
CA MET A 138 22.64 7.55 -21.10
C MET A 138 21.77 6.66 -21.99
N SER A 139 20.51 7.00 -22.22
CA SER A 139 19.63 6.21 -23.10
C SER A 139 20.16 6.14 -24.54
N LYS A 140 20.77 7.23 -25.02
CA LYS A 140 21.41 7.27 -26.35
C LYS A 140 22.74 6.53 -26.37
N GLU A 141 23.51 6.60 -25.29
CA GLU A 141 24.85 6.01 -25.19
C GLU A 141 24.77 4.47 -25.03
N TYR A 142 23.79 3.96 -24.25
CA TYR A 142 23.66 2.54 -23.91
C TYR A 142 22.47 1.85 -24.60
N ASP A 143 21.85 2.48 -25.58
CA ASP A 143 20.75 1.94 -26.40
C ASP A 143 19.60 1.33 -25.59
N PHE A 144 19.05 2.13 -24.66
CA PHE A 144 17.79 1.79 -24.00
C PHE A 144 16.74 2.89 -24.23
N LYS A 145 15.47 2.53 -24.20
CA LYS A 145 14.38 3.49 -24.33
C LYS A 145 14.07 4.12 -22.97
N LEU A 146 14.00 5.45 -22.91
CA LEU A 146 13.54 6.20 -21.75
C LEU A 146 12.10 6.69 -21.96
N ILE A 147 11.23 6.47 -20.97
CA ILE A 147 9.88 7.01 -20.90
C ILE A 147 9.77 7.81 -19.62
N VAL A 148 9.44 9.09 -19.77
CA VAL A 148 9.25 10.01 -18.63
C VAL A 148 7.77 10.31 -18.49
N ILE A 149 7.20 9.98 -17.34
CA ILE A 149 5.78 10.20 -17.03
C ILE A 149 5.65 11.52 -16.27
N PRO A 150 4.88 12.48 -16.77
CA PRO A 150 4.63 13.72 -16.06
C PRO A 150 3.78 13.49 -14.79
N LYS A 151 3.85 14.42 -13.84
CA LYS A 151 3.01 14.40 -12.66
C LYS A 151 1.54 14.48 -13.04
N LEU A 152 0.73 13.62 -12.42
CA LEU A 152 -0.71 13.68 -12.56
C LEU A 152 -1.26 14.77 -11.62
N GLU A 153 -2.10 15.63 -12.16
CA GLU A 153 -2.90 16.58 -11.40
C GLU A 153 -4.36 16.16 -11.39
N LEU A 154 -4.99 16.22 -10.24
CA LEU A 154 -6.42 16.05 -10.06
C LEU A 154 -6.96 17.22 -9.25
N GLU A 155 -8.01 17.87 -9.76
CA GLU A 155 -8.65 19.02 -9.13
C GLU A 155 -7.66 20.19 -8.89
N GLY A 156 -6.68 20.38 -9.80
CA GLY A 156 -5.70 21.46 -9.72
C GLY A 156 -4.53 21.21 -8.75
N GLU A 157 -4.44 20.02 -8.18
CA GLU A 157 -3.37 19.66 -7.25
C GLU A 157 -2.65 18.37 -7.68
N ILE A 158 -1.34 18.33 -7.42
CA ILE A 158 -0.50 17.17 -7.75
C ILE A 158 -0.90 15.95 -6.89
N VAL A 159 -1.12 14.82 -7.57
CA VAL A 159 -1.29 13.52 -6.91
C VAL A 159 0.06 13.02 -6.42
N SER A 160 0.20 12.81 -5.11
CA SER A 160 1.46 12.37 -4.52
C SER A 160 1.25 11.56 -3.24
N SER A 161 2.22 10.69 -2.90
CA SER A 161 2.23 9.97 -1.61
C SER A 161 2.22 10.93 -0.40
N THR A 162 2.80 12.12 -0.53
CA THR A 162 2.78 13.14 0.54
C THR A 162 1.38 13.65 0.81
N ARG A 163 0.61 13.98 -0.24
CA ARG A 163 -0.78 14.41 -0.13
C ARG A 163 -1.66 13.30 0.47
N ILE A 164 -1.49 12.07 -0.01
CA ILE A 164 -2.23 10.90 0.52
C ILE A 164 -1.94 10.69 2.01
N ARG A 165 -0.67 10.78 2.44
CA ARG A 165 -0.32 10.68 3.87
C ARG A 165 -1.01 11.73 4.71
N HIS A 166 -1.04 12.97 4.22
CA HIS A 166 -1.70 14.07 4.90
C HIS A 166 -3.19 13.78 5.08
N LEU A 167 -3.89 13.43 4.00
CA LEU A 167 -5.31 13.10 4.03
C LEU A 167 -5.60 11.91 4.97
N LEU A 168 -4.82 10.84 4.88
CA LEU A 168 -4.98 9.69 5.79
C LEU A 168 -4.74 10.10 7.26
N SER A 169 -3.75 10.95 7.54
CA SER A 169 -3.46 11.40 8.91
C SER A 169 -4.56 12.31 9.50
N GLU A 170 -5.36 12.93 8.66
CA GLU A 170 -6.54 13.74 9.05
C GLU A 170 -7.84 12.92 9.09
N GLY A 171 -7.80 11.61 8.73
CA GLY A 171 -9.00 10.77 8.65
C GLY A 171 -9.83 10.95 7.39
N LYS A 172 -9.35 11.74 6.43
CA LYS A 172 -10.00 11.98 5.12
C LYS A 172 -9.78 10.82 4.16
N VAL A 173 -10.27 9.64 4.56
CA VAL A 173 -10.01 8.38 3.83
C VAL A 173 -10.63 8.40 2.45
N GLU A 174 -11.84 8.95 2.29
CA GLU A 174 -12.54 9.06 1.00
C GLU A 174 -11.76 9.94 0.01
N GLU A 175 -11.18 11.06 0.48
CA GLU A 175 -10.37 11.93 -0.35
C GLU A 175 -9.04 11.26 -0.73
N ALA A 176 -8.41 10.55 0.22
CA ALA A 176 -7.22 9.77 -0.05
C ALA A 176 -7.48 8.68 -1.11
N ASN A 177 -8.58 7.94 -0.97
CA ASN A 177 -8.97 6.88 -1.90
C ASN A 177 -9.25 7.40 -3.31
N ARG A 178 -9.75 8.64 -3.46
CA ARG A 178 -9.91 9.27 -4.80
C ARG A 178 -8.57 9.48 -5.52
N LEU A 179 -7.47 9.65 -4.79
CA LEU A 179 -6.13 9.81 -5.36
C LEU A 179 -5.43 8.48 -5.61
N MET A 180 -5.88 7.40 -4.96
CA MET A 180 -5.34 6.05 -5.07
C MET A 180 -6.09 5.26 -6.14
N GLU A 181 -5.49 4.21 -6.65
CA GLU A 181 -6.14 3.28 -7.58
C GLU A 181 -6.99 2.27 -6.83
N ASP A 182 -6.39 1.61 -5.84
CA ASP A 182 -7.10 0.78 -4.89
C ASP A 182 -7.31 1.55 -3.58
N PRO A 183 -8.46 1.40 -2.89
CA PRO A 183 -8.67 2.03 -1.60
C PRO A 183 -7.59 1.67 -0.60
N PHE A 184 -7.34 2.59 0.36
CA PHE A 184 -6.41 2.34 1.44
C PHE A 184 -6.76 1.07 2.18
N MET A 185 -5.82 0.11 2.21
CA MET A 185 -6.07 -1.21 2.78
C MET A 185 -5.08 -1.60 3.86
N ILE A 186 -5.49 -2.56 4.67
CA ILE A 186 -4.72 -3.20 5.73
C ILE A 186 -4.81 -4.70 5.50
N CYS A 187 -3.65 -5.35 5.26
CA CYS A 187 -3.57 -6.79 5.09
C CYS A 187 -2.94 -7.43 6.32
N GLY A 188 -3.48 -8.55 6.74
CA GLY A 188 -2.90 -9.32 7.84
C GLY A 188 -3.74 -10.51 8.26
N SER A 189 -3.12 -11.37 9.08
CA SER A 189 -3.81 -12.52 9.65
C SER A 189 -4.76 -12.10 10.76
N VAL A 190 -5.91 -12.76 10.82
CA VAL A 190 -6.88 -12.57 11.90
C VAL A 190 -6.35 -13.25 13.18
N VAL A 191 -6.22 -12.47 14.23
CA VAL A 191 -5.80 -12.92 15.56
C VAL A 191 -6.97 -12.95 16.54
N HIS A 192 -6.79 -13.64 17.67
CA HIS A 192 -7.78 -13.62 18.75
C HIS A 192 -7.81 -12.23 19.39
N GLY A 193 -9.02 -11.68 19.54
CA GLY A 193 -9.31 -10.46 20.29
C GLY A 193 -9.77 -10.79 21.73
N ASN A 194 -10.30 -9.80 22.42
CA ASN A 194 -10.78 -9.93 23.79
C ASN A 194 -12.13 -10.66 23.96
N HIS A 195 -12.65 -11.28 22.89
CA HIS A 195 -13.90 -12.08 22.82
C HIS A 195 -15.21 -11.39 23.26
N MET A 196 -15.17 -10.15 23.76
CA MET A 196 -16.36 -9.42 24.22
C MET A 196 -17.41 -9.23 23.11
N GLY A 197 -16.97 -9.02 21.88
CA GLY A 197 -17.88 -8.86 20.73
C GLY A 197 -18.68 -10.13 20.42
N ALA A 198 -18.06 -11.30 20.51
CA ALA A 198 -18.70 -12.57 20.19
C ALA A 198 -19.61 -13.09 21.33
N GLU A 199 -19.12 -13.04 22.57
CA GLU A 199 -19.78 -13.66 23.70
C GLU A 199 -20.93 -12.81 24.29
N VAL A 200 -20.74 -11.47 24.27
CA VAL A 200 -21.70 -10.56 24.93
C VAL A 200 -22.59 -9.85 23.91
N LEU A 201 -22.03 -9.43 22.75
CA LEU A 201 -22.75 -8.60 21.80
C LEU A 201 -23.30 -9.38 20.61
N GLN A 202 -22.98 -10.66 20.48
CA GLN A 202 -23.31 -11.51 19.31
C GLN A 202 -22.83 -10.92 17.96
N MET A 203 -21.83 -10.05 18.01
CA MET A 203 -21.20 -9.42 16.85
C MET A 203 -19.71 -9.78 16.80
N PRO A 204 -19.36 -11.00 16.32
CA PRO A 204 -17.96 -11.43 16.27
C PRO A 204 -17.15 -10.55 15.34
N THR A 205 -15.95 -10.18 15.78
CA THR A 205 -15.03 -9.32 15.03
C THR A 205 -13.74 -10.03 14.66
N ALA A 206 -13.25 -9.73 13.46
CA ALA A 206 -11.93 -10.12 12.99
C ALA A 206 -10.90 -9.08 13.46
N ASN A 207 -9.90 -9.52 14.20
CA ASN A 207 -8.87 -8.64 14.77
C ASN A 207 -7.58 -8.78 13.98
N GLN A 208 -7.00 -7.65 13.55
CA GLN A 208 -5.69 -7.59 12.89
C GLN A 208 -4.75 -6.68 13.68
N ILE A 209 -3.48 -7.04 13.70
CA ILE A 209 -2.40 -6.22 14.27
C ILE A 209 -1.51 -5.76 13.12
N PRO A 210 -1.70 -4.54 12.60
CA PRO A 210 -0.86 -3.98 11.57
C PRO A 210 0.60 -3.84 12.04
N LEU A 211 1.54 -3.87 11.08
CA LEU A 211 2.94 -3.60 11.38
C LEU A 211 3.11 -2.19 11.96
N GLU A 212 4.10 -2.01 12.85
CA GLU A 212 4.32 -0.76 13.56
C GLU A 212 4.61 0.43 12.64
N ASP A 213 5.26 0.16 11.50
CA ASP A 213 5.57 1.15 10.47
C ASP A 213 4.42 1.43 9.49
N LYS A 214 3.32 0.67 9.56
CA LYS A 214 2.10 0.93 8.76
C LYS A 214 1.48 2.25 9.18
N LEU A 215 1.24 3.14 8.20
CA LEU A 215 0.42 4.32 8.43
C LEU A 215 -1.03 3.89 8.64
N LEU A 216 -1.63 4.32 9.74
CA LEU A 216 -3.05 4.16 10.00
C LEU A 216 -3.70 5.54 10.10
N PRO A 217 -4.95 5.68 9.68
CA PRO A 217 -5.71 6.90 9.93
C PRO A 217 -6.02 7.04 11.44
N PRO A 218 -6.58 8.18 11.89
CA PRO A 218 -6.97 8.41 13.28
C PRO A 218 -7.86 7.30 13.84
N ASN A 219 -7.80 7.14 15.16
CA ASN A 219 -8.70 6.24 15.88
C ASN A 219 -10.16 6.55 15.55
N GLY A 220 -10.94 5.53 15.27
CA GLY A 220 -12.35 5.68 14.94
C GLY A 220 -12.94 4.50 14.21
N VAL A 221 -14.19 4.63 13.84
CA VAL A 221 -14.99 3.63 13.14
C VAL A 221 -15.10 4.02 11.67
N TYR A 222 -14.82 3.06 10.81
CA TYR A 222 -14.76 3.20 9.36
C TYR A 222 -15.67 2.17 8.70
N VAL A 223 -16.35 2.56 7.63
CA VAL A 223 -16.96 1.59 6.71
C VAL A 223 -15.86 0.90 5.96
N SER A 224 -15.96 -0.41 5.81
CA SER A 224 -14.90 -1.23 5.23
C SER A 224 -15.43 -2.21 4.19
N ARG A 225 -14.59 -2.50 3.20
CA ARG A 225 -14.73 -3.62 2.27
C ARG A 225 -13.68 -4.67 2.62
N ILE A 226 -14.10 -5.91 2.74
CA ILE A 226 -13.25 -6.99 3.22
C ILE A 226 -13.11 -8.04 2.12
N HIS A 227 -11.87 -8.38 1.75
CA HIS A 227 -11.59 -9.47 0.84
C HIS A 227 -11.07 -10.67 1.60
N TYR A 228 -11.77 -11.78 1.47
CA TYR A 228 -11.36 -13.07 2.00
C TYR A 228 -11.47 -14.12 0.90
N LYS A 229 -10.34 -14.67 0.46
CA LYS A 229 -10.23 -15.52 -0.74
C LYS A 229 -10.77 -14.76 -1.97
N ASP A 230 -11.70 -15.37 -2.68
CA ASP A 230 -12.31 -14.80 -3.90
C ASP A 230 -13.65 -14.08 -3.61
N GLU A 231 -13.98 -13.89 -2.32
CA GLU A 231 -15.24 -13.29 -1.89
C GLU A 231 -15.01 -11.89 -1.33
N THR A 232 -15.97 -11.00 -1.58
CA THR A 232 -15.98 -9.63 -1.08
C THR A 232 -17.14 -9.44 -0.11
N TYR A 233 -16.84 -8.85 1.05
CA TYR A 233 -17.77 -8.54 2.11
C TYR A 233 -17.68 -7.07 2.47
N TYR A 234 -18.66 -6.58 3.22
CA TYR A 234 -18.65 -5.23 3.78
C TYR A 234 -18.80 -5.29 5.31
N GLY A 235 -18.44 -4.20 5.97
CA GLY A 235 -18.51 -4.15 7.41
C GLY A 235 -18.07 -2.82 8.00
N ILE A 236 -17.83 -2.83 9.28
CA ILE A 236 -17.28 -1.72 10.03
C ILE A 236 -15.98 -2.13 10.70
N SER A 237 -14.98 -1.25 10.62
CA SER A 237 -13.68 -1.46 11.26
C SER A 237 -13.42 -0.37 12.29
N ASN A 238 -13.07 -0.77 13.50
CA ASN A 238 -12.55 0.13 14.52
C ASN A 238 -11.02 0.11 14.46
N VAL A 239 -10.44 1.24 14.07
CA VAL A 239 -8.99 1.49 14.17
C VAL A 239 -8.73 2.15 15.53
N GLY A 240 -7.90 1.53 16.35
CA GLY A 240 -7.64 2.07 17.68
C GLY A 240 -6.55 1.35 18.45
N VAL A 241 -6.24 1.89 19.63
CA VAL A 241 -5.26 1.28 20.55
C VAL A 241 -5.89 0.11 21.28
N LYS A 242 -5.29 -1.06 21.16
CA LYS A 242 -5.74 -2.27 21.82
C LYS A 242 -4.74 -2.72 22.90
N PRO A 243 -5.20 -3.15 24.08
CA PRO A 243 -4.32 -3.77 25.08
C PRO A 243 -3.94 -5.18 24.61
N THR A 244 -2.69 -5.56 24.80
CA THR A 244 -2.27 -6.98 24.69
C THR A 244 -2.54 -7.72 25.99
N ILE A 245 -2.50 -9.06 25.93
CA ILE A 245 -2.53 -9.92 27.10
C ILE A 245 -1.37 -9.61 28.07
N GLU A 246 -0.24 -9.14 27.56
CA GLU A 246 0.95 -8.71 28.32
C GLU A 246 0.89 -7.26 28.80
N GLY A 247 -0.21 -6.54 28.58
CA GLY A 247 -0.38 -5.14 29.01
C GLY A 247 0.29 -4.10 28.12
N LYS A 248 0.96 -4.50 27.04
CA LYS A 248 1.49 -3.56 26.03
C LYS A 248 0.35 -3.03 25.17
N LYS A 249 0.44 -1.78 24.79
CA LYS A 249 -0.53 -1.15 23.85
C LYS A 249 -0.01 -1.25 22.43
N HIS A 250 -0.84 -1.66 21.50
CA HIS A 250 -0.55 -1.64 20.07
C HIS A 250 -1.75 -1.10 19.28
N MET A 251 -1.50 -0.63 18.08
CA MET A 251 -2.58 -0.29 17.16
C MET A 251 -3.21 -1.58 16.63
N GLY A 252 -4.51 -1.62 16.59
CA GLY A 252 -5.27 -2.76 16.06
C GLY A 252 -6.38 -2.30 15.14
N VAL A 253 -6.82 -3.19 14.28
CA VAL A 253 -8.01 -3.04 13.44
C VAL A 253 -8.96 -4.18 13.77
N GLU A 254 -10.14 -3.83 14.28
CA GLU A 254 -11.17 -4.77 14.68
C GLU A 254 -12.37 -4.60 13.75
N THR A 255 -12.66 -5.60 12.95
CA THR A 255 -13.65 -5.55 11.87
C THR A 255 -14.83 -6.47 12.14
N TYR A 256 -16.03 -5.91 12.28
CA TYR A 256 -17.28 -6.65 12.17
C TYR A 256 -17.66 -6.78 10.70
N ILE A 257 -17.78 -8.00 10.21
CA ILE A 257 -18.10 -8.32 8.82
C ILE A 257 -19.60 -8.65 8.73
N LEU A 258 -20.31 -7.90 7.88
CA LEU A 258 -21.76 -8.10 7.69
C LEU A 258 -22.04 -9.48 7.10
N ASP A 259 -23.08 -10.14 7.62
CA ASP A 259 -23.61 -11.41 7.12
C ASP A 259 -22.57 -12.52 6.98
N PHE A 260 -21.55 -12.51 7.87
CA PHE A 260 -20.41 -13.41 7.82
C PHE A 260 -20.39 -14.36 9.03
N HIS A 261 -20.36 -15.68 8.75
CA HIS A 261 -20.46 -16.72 9.78
C HIS A 261 -19.32 -17.75 9.71
N LYS A 262 -18.24 -17.45 8.94
CA LYS A 262 -17.11 -18.38 8.79
C LYS A 262 -16.06 -18.14 9.88
N ASN A 263 -15.40 -19.21 10.33
CA ASN A 263 -14.22 -19.07 11.20
C ASN A 263 -13.00 -18.73 10.33
N ILE A 264 -12.39 -17.58 10.59
CA ILE A 264 -11.24 -17.04 9.83
C ILE A 264 -10.02 -16.75 10.71
N TYR A 265 -9.96 -17.29 11.92
CA TYR A 265 -8.75 -17.18 12.75
C TYR A 265 -7.54 -17.75 12.02
N HIS A 266 -6.41 -17.06 12.12
CA HIS A 266 -5.16 -17.36 11.44
C HIS A 266 -5.22 -17.33 9.90
N LYS A 267 -6.33 -16.86 9.34
CA LYS A 267 -6.44 -16.61 7.90
C LYS A 267 -6.11 -15.16 7.61
N GLU A 268 -5.54 -14.93 6.45
CA GLU A 268 -5.25 -13.61 5.95
C GLU A 268 -6.51 -12.98 5.33
N ILE A 269 -6.78 -11.75 5.69
CA ILE A 269 -7.83 -10.92 5.11
C ILE A 269 -7.25 -9.57 4.70
N GLU A 270 -7.92 -8.92 3.77
CA GLU A 270 -7.64 -7.55 3.36
C GLU A 270 -8.83 -6.69 3.75
N VAL A 271 -8.58 -5.61 4.47
CA VAL A 271 -9.59 -4.66 4.92
C VAL A 271 -9.31 -3.32 4.29
N GLU A 272 -10.15 -2.90 3.37
CA GLU A 272 -10.11 -1.58 2.76
C GLU A 272 -10.98 -0.62 3.55
N LEU A 273 -10.43 0.51 3.97
CA LEU A 273 -11.19 1.55 4.64
C LEU A 273 -11.81 2.48 3.59
N LEU A 274 -13.13 2.56 3.57
CA LEU A 274 -13.88 3.27 2.52
C LEU A 274 -14.32 4.67 2.96
N CYS A 275 -14.82 4.80 4.21
CA CYS A 275 -15.44 6.00 4.71
C CYS A 275 -15.23 6.12 6.23
N PHE A 276 -14.88 7.33 6.71
CA PHE A 276 -14.85 7.62 8.14
C PHE A 276 -16.27 7.83 8.65
N LYS A 277 -16.69 7.04 9.63
CA LYS A 277 -18.03 7.12 10.21
C LYS A 277 -18.07 8.01 11.44
N ARG A 278 -17.20 7.78 12.42
CA ARG A 278 -17.17 8.50 13.69
C ARG A 278 -15.86 8.26 14.48
N PRO A 279 -15.50 9.13 15.44
CA PRO A 279 -14.42 8.85 16.38
C PRO A 279 -14.78 7.71 17.35
N GLU A 280 -13.78 7.21 18.07
CA GLU A 280 -14.00 6.30 19.19
C GLU A 280 -14.85 6.97 20.27
N MET A 281 -15.73 6.22 20.91
CA MET A 281 -16.63 6.67 21.98
C MET A 281 -16.46 5.77 23.20
N LYS A 282 -16.72 6.35 24.39
CA LYS A 282 -16.90 5.58 25.63
C LYS A 282 -18.37 5.28 25.83
N PHE A 283 -18.67 4.12 26.33
CA PHE A 283 -20.03 3.68 26.59
C PHE A 283 -20.18 3.37 28.06
N ASP A 284 -21.31 3.79 28.63
CA ASP A 284 -21.62 3.60 30.06
C ASP A 284 -22.18 2.20 30.35
N SER A 285 -22.65 1.48 29.31
CA SER A 285 -23.16 0.14 29.44
C SER A 285 -22.89 -0.71 28.19
N LEU A 286 -23.01 -2.04 28.32
CA LEU A 286 -22.90 -2.98 27.19
C LEU A 286 -24.07 -2.82 26.21
N GLU A 287 -25.25 -2.44 26.70
CA GLU A 287 -26.43 -2.20 25.89
C GLU A 287 -26.21 -1.01 24.97
N SER A 288 -25.66 0.11 25.49
CA SER A 288 -25.37 1.30 24.70
C SER A 288 -24.27 1.03 23.65
N LEU A 289 -23.26 0.21 23.99
CA LEU A 289 -22.25 -0.25 23.03
C LEU A 289 -22.88 -1.10 21.92
N SER A 290 -23.73 -2.08 22.30
CA SER A 290 -24.42 -2.96 21.34
C SER A 290 -25.29 -2.16 20.38
N GLN A 291 -26.10 -1.24 20.92
CA GLN A 291 -26.95 -0.38 20.09
C GLN A 291 -26.12 0.41 19.07
N GLN A 292 -25.02 1.05 19.51
CA GLN A 292 -24.18 1.83 18.61
C GLN A 292 -23.53 0.95 17.54
N MET A 293 -23.10 -0.25 17.90
CA MET A 293 -22.51 -1.19 16.91
C MET A 293 -23.55 -1.60 15.86
N HIS A 294 -24.81 -1.81 16.24
CA HIS A 294 -25.87 -2.08 15.26
C HIS A 294 -26.13 -0.88 14.35
N GLU A 295 -26.18 0.33 14.91
CA GLU A 295 -26.34 1.55 14.12
C GLU A 295 -25.19 1.75 13.11
N ASP A 296 -23.95 1.45 13.53
CA ASP A 296 -22.78 1.50 12.66
C ASP A 296 -22.85 0.43 11.55
N ALA A 297 -23.28 -0.79 11.88
CA ALA A 297 -23.47 -1.88 10.94
C ALA A 297 -24.54 -1.55 9.88
N GLU A 298 -25.68 -1.00 10.33
CA GLU A 298 -26.76 -0.56 9.44
C GLU A 298 -26.31 0.61 8.53
N PHE A 299 -25.49 1.51 9.05
CA PHE A 299 -24.88 2.55 8.23
C PHE A 299 -23.98 1.95 7.15
N ALA A 300 -23.11 0.99 7.53
CA ALA A 300 -22.23 0.32 6.57
C ALA A 300 -23.02 -0.43 5.49
N ARG A 301 -24.13 -1.08 5.87
CA ARG A 301 -25.04 -1.77 4.93
C ARG A 301 -25.62 -0.80 3.90
N ARG A 302 -26.15 0.34 4.36
CA ARG A 302 -26.67 1.38 3.46
C ARG A 302 -25.58 1.94 2.55
N TYR A 303 -24.42 2.28 3.10
CA TYR A 303 -23.29 2.80 2.33
C TYR A 303 -22.83 1.81 1.26
N ALA A 304 -22.70 0.53 1.62
CA ALA A 304 -22.29 -0.52 0.69
C ALA A 304 -23.34 -0.72 -0.45
N LYS A 305 -24.62 -0.64 -0.11
CA LYS A 305 -25.69 -0.71 -1.09
C LYS A 305 -25.67 0.46 -2.07
N GLU A 306 -25.55 1.67 -1.55
CA GLU A 306 -25.60 2.92 -2.35
C GLU A 306 -24.37 3.07 -3.27
N HIS A 307 -23.18 2.69 -2.80
CA HIS A 307 -21.93 2.92 -3.54
C HIS A 307 -21.40 1.71 -4.28
N TYR A 308 -21.76 0.49 -3.88
CA TYR A 308 -21.18 -0.76 -4.42
C TYR A 308 -22.22 -1.82 -4.81
N GLY A 309 -23.52 -1.50 -4.72
CA GLY A 309 -24.59 -2.42 -5.10
C GLY A 309 -24.70 -3.67 -4.20
N TYR A 310 -24.27 -3.54 -2.93
CA TYR A 310 -24.37 -4.66 -1.97
C TYR A 310 -25.83 -5.01 -1.70
N GLU A 311 -26.17 -6.26 -1.92
CA GLU A 311 -27.46 -6.86 -1.56
C GLU A 311 -27.18 -7.90 -0.44
N ALA A 312 -27.92 -7.77 0.69
CA ALA A 312 -27.79 -8.66 1.85
C ALA A 312 -28.50 -9.99 1.63
#